data_821a8f51ec372ecacdbf5da415daa496
#
_entry.id   821a8f51ec372ecacdbf5da415daa496
#
_cell.length_a   1.000
_cell.length_b   1.000
_cell.length_c   1.000
_cell.angle_alpha   90.00
_cell.angle_beta   90.00
_cell.angle_gamma   90.00
#
_symmetry.space_group_name_H-M   'P 1'
#
loop_
_entity.id
_entity.type
_entity.pdbx_description
1 polymer ?
#
loop_
_entity_poly.entity_id
_entity_poly.type
_entity_poly.pdbx_seq_one_letter_code
_entity_poly.pdbx_strand_id
1 'polypeptide(L)'
;MSHHAPVLPRYGEGSLSDIIPFLCSPARRTTVPSWMPSLVDGAERVVLLLIDGLGWNQLTARPQIAPVISSMVGGPITSVAPSTTATALTSLTTGLTPGEHGLIGYRMDMGGAVMNTLRWGDGRNDLRREYPPRQVQPC
;
A
#
# COMPACT_ATOMS: atom_id res chain seq x y z
N MET A 1 30.11 -4.67 0.96
CA MET A 1 28.63 -4.54 1.02
C MET A 1 28.17 -4.15 -0.38
N SER A 2 27.48 -5.02 -1.09
CA SER A 2 26.94 -4.68 -2.41
C SER A 2 25.80 -3.68 -2.22
N HIS A 3 26.00 -2.44 -2.61
CA HIS A 3 24.94 -1.44 -2.67
C HIS A 3 24.01 -1.82 -3.82
N HIS A 4 22.95 -2.58 -3.53
CA HIS A 4 21.86 -2.73 -4.48
C HIS A 4 21.17 -1.37 -4.61
N ALA A 5 21.02 -0.90 -5.85
CA ALA A 5 20.22 0.30 -6.11
C ALA A 5 18.79 0.11 -5.55
N PRO A 6 18.18 1.15 -4.99
CA PRO A 6 16.81 1.06 -4.50
C PRO A 6 15.85 0.71 -5.65
N VAL A 7 14.87 -0.14 -5.36
CA VAL A 7 13.82 -0.46 -6.32
C VAL A 7 12.85 0.73 -6.37
N LEU A 8 12.70 1.32 -7.55
CA LEU A 8 11.74 2.40 -7.75
C LEU A 8 10.32 1.87 -7.85
N PRO A 9 9.31 2.57 -7.29
CA PRO A 9 7.91 2.22 -7.45
C PRO A 9 7.49 2.19 -8.92
N ARG A 10 6.73 1.18 -9.32
CA ARG A 10 6.16 1.06 -10.66
C ARG A 10 4.67 1.41 -10.61
N TYR A 11 4.38 2.68 -10.40
CA TYR A 11 3.00 3.18 -10.38
C TYR A 11 2.29 2.92 -11.72
N GLY A 12 1.08 2.35 -11.65
CA GLY A 12 0.33 1.91 -12.82
C GLY A 12 0.74 0.55 -13.42
N GLU A 13 1.87 -0.03 -12.95
CA GLU A 13 2.46 -1.26 -13.51
C GLU A 13 2.75 -2.32 -12.43
N GLY A 14 2.06 -2.26 -11.31
CA GLY A 14 2.20 -3.18 -10.18
C GLY A 14 2.90 -2.57 -8.98
N SER A 15 2.26 -1.58 -8.39
CA SER A 15 2.57 -1.04 -7.08
C SER A 15 1.41 -1.26 -6.10
N LEU A 16 1.63 -0.96 -4.82
CA LEU A 16 0.56 -1.05 -3.81
C LEU A 16 -0.64 -0.16 -4.15
N SER A 17 -0.42 1.02 -4.75
CA SER A 17 -1.49 1.95 -5.16
C SER A 17 -2.39 1.39 -6.27
N ASP A 18 -1.94 0.38 -7.01
CA ASP A 18 -2.69 -0.13 -8.16
C ASP A 18 -3.71 -1.22 -7.76
N ILE A 19 -3.57 -1.81 -6.57
CA ILE A 19 -4.35 -3.00 -6.16
C ILE A 19 -5.83 -2.67 -6.03
N ILE A 20 -6.21 -1.73 -5.17
CA ILE A 20 -7.62 -1.41 -4.89
C ILE A 20 -8.32 -0.82 -6.10
N PRO A 21 -7.73 0.14 -6.84
CA PRO A 21 -8.34 0.63 -8.08
C PRO A 21 -8.63 -0.47 -9.09
N PHE A 22 -7.69 -1.41 -9.27
CA PHE A 22 -7.93 -2.56 -10.14
C PHE A 22 -9.06 -3.44 -9.62
N LEU A 23 -9.05 -3.82 -8.34
CA LEU A 23 -10.07 -4.70 -7.75
C LEU A 23 -11.47 -4.09 -7.78
N CYS A 24 -11.59 -2.78 -7.69
CA CYS A 24 -12.86 -2.05 -7.76
C CYS A 24 -13.29 -1.69 -9.18
N SER A 25 -12.40 -1.82 -10.18
CA SER A 25 -12.70 -1.48 -11.56
C SER A 25 -13.56 -2.53 -12.24
N PRO A 26 -14.53 -2.13 -13.10
CA PRO A 26 -15.20 -3.05 -14.02
C PRO A 26 -14.24 -3.78 -14.96
N ALA A 27 -13.10 -3.17 -15.32
CA ALA A 27 -12.07 -3.76 -16.18
C ALA A 27 -11.44 -5.04 -15.58
N ARG A 28 -11.55 -5.27 -14.28
CA ARG A 28 -11.16 -6.53 -13.62
C ARG A 28 -11.77 -7.77 -14.28
N ARG A 29 -12.96 -7.64 -14.87
CA ARG A 29 -13.69 -8.73 -15.50
C ARG A 29 -13.30 -9.01 -16.96
N THR A 30 -12.45 -8.19 -17.53
CA THR A 30 -12.09 -8.26 -18.95
C THR A 30 -10.62 -8.52 -19.19
N THR A 31 -9.74 -7.95 -18.36
CA THR A 31 -8.30 -8.06 -18.54
C THR A 31 -7.58 -7.97 -17.19
N VAL A 32 -6.96 -9.08 -16.77
CA VAL A 32 -6.12 -9.10 -15.56
C VAL A 32 -4.69 -8.75 -15.96
N PRO A 33 -4.10 -7.70 -15.38
CA PRO A 33 -2.72 -7.32 -15.68
C PRO A 33 -1.74 -8.38 -15.14
N SER A 34 -0.57 -8.49 -15.77
CA SER A 34 0.43 -9.53 -15.46
C SER A 34 0.97 -9.50 -14.02
N TRP A 35 0.86 -8.35 -13.34
CA TRP A 35 1.28 -8.21 -11.95
C TRP A 35 0.24 -8.70 -10.93
N MET A 36 -1.01 -8.93 -11.35
CA MET A 36 -2.09 -9.44 -10.52
C MET A 36 -2.24 -10.96 -10.74
N PRO A 37 -2.44 -11.78 -9.69
CA PRO A 37 -2.71 -13.20 -9.86
C PRO A 37 -3.92 -13.46 -10.76
N SER A 38 -3.79 -14.35 -11.72
CA SER A 38 -4.87 -14.70 -12.67
C SER A 38 -6.12 -15.25 -11.99
N LEU A 39 -5.99 -15.81 -10.78
CA LEU A 39 -7.11 -16.29 -9.96
C LEU A 39 -8.15 -15.20 -9.60
N VAL A 40 -7.79 -13.93 -9.78
CA VAL A 40 -8.73 -12.80 -9.60
C VAL A 40 -9.73 -12.70 -10.75
N ASP A 41 -9.40 -13.29 -11.92
CA ASP A 41 -10.30 -13.33 -13.07
C ASP A 41 -11.57 -14.11 -12.72
N GLY A 42 -12.72 -13.50 -12.99
CA GLY A 42 -14.03 -14.10 -12.69
C GLY A 42 -14.37 -14.28 -11.21
N ALA A 43 -13.50 -13.89 -10.28
CA ALA A 43 -13.77 -14.00 -8.85
C ALA A 43 -14.91 -13.06 -8.44
N GLU A 44 -15.98 -13.61 -7.86
CA GLU A 44 -17.10 -12.80 -7.34
C GLU A 44 -16.71 -12.02 -6.08
N ARG A 45 -15.85 -12.60 -5.27
CA ARG A 45 -15.39 -12.03 -3.98
C ARG A 45 -13.89 -12.16 -3.88
N VAL A 46 -13.25 -11.10 -3.41
CA VAL A 46 -11.81 -11.04 -3.16
C VAL A 46 -11.57 -10.62 -1.72
N VAL A 47 -10.72 -11.35 -1.02
CA VAL A 47 -10.24 -10.97 0.31
C VAL A 47 -8.79 -10.52 0.17
N LEU A 48 -8.53 -9.28 0.52
CA LEU A 48 -7.17 -8.73 0.57
C LEU A 48 -6.62 -8.86 1.98
N LEU A 49 -5.59 -9.70 2.15
CA LEU A 49 -4.83 -9.83 3.39
C LEU A 49 -3.53 -9.03 3.26
N LEU A 50 -3.38 -7.99 4.07
CA LEU A 50 -2.15 -7.21 4.18
C LEU A 50 -1.36 -7.64 5.41
N ILE A 51 -0.10 -8.01 5.22
CA ILE A 51 0.84 -8.32 6.30
C ILE A 51 1.94 -7.26 6.29
N ASP A 52 1.88 -6.33 7.23
CA ASP A 52 2.86 -5.26 7.35
C ASP A 52 4.24 -5.79 7.75
N GLY A 53 5.29 -5.19 7.20
CA GLY A 53 6.67 -5.59 7.47
C GLY A 53 7.14 -6.88 6.79
N LEU A 54 6.25 -7.61 6.10
CA LEU A 54 6.62 -8.79 5.31
C LEU A 54 6.75 -8.43 3.83
N GLY A 55 7.98 -8.38 3.32
CA GLY A 55 8.24 -8.14 1.90
C GLY A 55 8.47 -9.44 1.12
N TRP A 56 8.34 -9.36 -0.20
CA TRP A 56 8.56 -10.47 -1.12
C TRP A 56 9.94 -11.12 -0.94
N ASN A 57 11.00 -10.32 -0.82
CA ASN A 57 12.37 -10.83 -0.67
C ASN A 57 12.54 -11.61 0.64
N GLN A 58 11.91 -11.18 1.72
CA GLN A 58 11.94 -11.88 3.00
C GLN A 58 11.19 -13.22 2.94
N LEU A 59 10.03 -13.22 2.27
CA LEU A 59 9.22 -14.41 2.07
C LEU A 59 9.97 -15.44 1.22
N THR A 60 10.50 -15.03 0.07
CA THR A 60 11.19 -15.94 -0.88
C THR A 60 12.52 -16.45 -0.35
N ALA A 61 13.20 -15.69 0.52
CA ALA A 61 14.43 -16.13 1.17
C ALA A 61 14.21 -17.22 2.23
N ARG A 62 12.99 -17.35 2.75
CA ARG A 62 12.68 -18.27 3.87
C ARG A 62 11.31 -18.96 3.69
N PRO A 63 11.06 -19.65 2.57
CA PRO A 63 9.76 -20.23 2.26
C PRO A 63 9.31 -21.29 3.29
N GLN A 64 10.26 -21.96 3.95
CA GLN A 64 9.98 -22.97 4.97
C GLN A 64 9.33 -22.39 6.25
N ILE A 65 9.49 -21.08 6.52
CA ILE A 65 8.88 -20.43 7.70
C ILE A 65 7.40 -20.13 7.47
N ALA A 66 7.03 -19.84 6.22
CA ALA A 66 5.66 -19.52 5.82
C ALA A 66 5.23 -20.34 4.59
N PRO A 67 5.15 -21.68 4.70
CA PRO A 67 4.98 -22.55 3.53
C PRO A 67 3.65 -22.30 2.80
N VAL A 68 2.57 -21.98 3.51
CA VAL A 68 1.27 -21.69 2.90
C VAL A 68 1.34 -20.41 2.04
N ILE A 69 1.87 -19.33 2.60
CA ILE A 69 1.96 -18.05 1.85
C ILE A 69 2.94 -18.19 0.68
N SER A 70 4.04 -18.91 0.88
CA SER A 70 5.06 -19.13 -0.15
C SER A 70 4.58 -20.01 -1.30
N SER A 71 3.54 -20.81 -1.09
CA SER A 71 2.92 -21.64 -2.14
C SER A 71 1.79 -20.95 -2.91
N MET A 72 1.41 -19.74 -2.50
CA MET A 72 0.37 -18.98 -3.20
C MET A 72 0.86 -18.50 -4.56
N VAL A 73 -0.06 -18.48 -5.53
CA VAL A 73 0.22 -17.98 -6.88
C VAL A 73 0.36 -16.47 -6.86
N GLY A 74 1.40 -15.96 -7.49
CA GLY A 74 1.65 -14.52 -7.60
C GLY A 74 3.12 -14.18 -7.79
N GLY A 75 3.43 -12.91 -7.74
CA GLY A 75 4.77 -12.37 -7.92
C GLY A 75 4.97 -11.06 -7.15
N PRO A 76 6.18 -10.50 -7.22
CA PRO A 76 6.49 -9.26 -6.56
C PRO A 76 5.80 -8.09 -7.24
N ILE A 77 5.26 -7.21 -6.42
CA ILE A 77 4.91 -5.83 -6.81
C ILE A 77 5.80 -4.86 -6.03
N THR A 78 5.78 -3.60 -6.41
CA THR A 78 6.55 -2.59 -5.70
C THR A 78 5.72 -1.95 -4.57
N SER A 79 6.40 -1.56 -3.49
CA SER A 79 5.82 -0.61 -2.55
C SER A 79 5.84 0.79 -3.15
N VAL A 80 5.30 1.75 -2.41
CA VAL A 80 5.37 3.18 -2.72
C VAL A 80 6.63 3.81 -2.12
N ALA A 81 6.96 5.04 -2.51
CA ALA A 81 8.06 5.80 -1.92
C ALA A 81 7.56 7.13 -1.33
N PRO A 82 7.78 7.36 -0.01
CA PRO A 82 8.41 6.47 0.96
C PRO A 82 7.54 5.26 1.33
N SER A 83 8.16 4.13 1.69
CA SER A 83 7.47 2.86 1.99
C SER A 83 7.08 2.70 3.46
N THR A 84 6.86 3.81 4.19
CA THR A 84 6.43 3.76 5.59
C THR A 84 5.00 3.25 5.68
N THR A 85 4.64 2.59 6.79
CA THR A 85 3.31 2.00 7.01
C THR A 85 2.17 2.98 6.70
N ALA A 86 2.21 4.19 7.23
CA ALA A 86 1.14 5.18 7.02
C ALA A 86 0.99 5.54 5.53
N THR A 87 2.09 5.80 4.85
CA THR A 87 2.09 6.13 3.42
C THR A 87 1.62 4.95 2.57
N ALA A 88 2.13 3.75 2.84
CA ALA A 88 1.77 2.55 2.09
C ALA A 88 0.30 2.17 2.26
N LEU A 89 -0.24 2.24 3.49
CA LEU A 89 -1.65 2.00 3.77
C LEU A 89 -2.55 3.02 3.06
N THR A 90 -2.15 4.30 3.08
CA THR A 90 -2.89 5.36 2.38
C THR A 90 -2.92 5.10 0.87
N SER A 91 -1.78 4.83 0.27
CA SER A 91 -1.71 4.51 -1.17
C SER A 91 -2.52 3.26 -1.52
N LEU A 92 -2.45 2.20 -0.71
CA LEU A 92 -3.23 0.98 -0.93
C LEU A 92 -4.74 1.26 -0.91
N THR A 93 -5.21 2.03 0.07
CA THR A 93 -6.66 2.25 0.28
C THR A 93 -7.26 3.30 -0.64
N THR A 94 -6.49 4.33 -1.03
CA THR A 94 -6.97 5.40 -1.91
C THR A 94 -6.68 5.14 -3.39
N GLY A 95 -5.70 4.30 -3.69
CA GLY A 95 -5.19 4.15 -5.04
C GLY A 95 -4.30 5.28 -5.52
N LEU A 96 -4.01 6.25 -4.66
CA LEU A 96 -3.19 7.42 -4.99
C LEU A 96 -1.72 7.17 -4.65
N THR A 97 -0.83 7.83 -5.38
CA THR A 97 0.59 7.86 -5.04
C THR A 97 0.85 8.79 -3.83
N PRO A 98 1.98 8.63 -3.11
CA PRO A 98 2.30 9.51 -1.98
C PRO A 98 2.34 11.00 -2.33
N GLY A 99 2.73 11.34 -3.56
CA GLY A 99 2.71 12.72 -4.04
C GLY A 99 1.30 13.28 -4.25
N GLU A 100 0.32 12.41 -4.55
CA GLU A 100 -1.08 12.81 -4.74
C GLU A 100 -1.84 12.91 -3.43
N HIS A 101 -1.72 11.92 -2.53
CA HIS A 101 -2.45 11.94 -1.26
C HIS A 101 -1.74 12.75 -0.15
N GLY A 102 -0.46 13.08 -0.29
CA GLY A 102 0.27 13.93 0.63
C GLY A 102 0.68 13.33 1.98
N LEU A 103 0.25 12.11 2.34
CA LEU A 103 0.66 11.44 3.57
C LEU A 103 1.99 10.71 3.36
N ILE A 104 3.09 11.38 3.69
CA ILE A 104 4.45 10.91 3.37
C ILE A 104 5.21 10.29 4.55
N GLY A 105 4.61 10.23 5.73
CA GLY A 105 5.29 9.69 6.89
C GLY A 105 4.41 9.43 8.09
N TYR A 106 5.00 8.80 9.09
CA TYR A 106 4.35 8.48 10.36
C TYR A 106 4.02 9.74 11.19
N ARG A 107 4.85 10.78 11.04
CA ARG A 107 4.64 12.10 11.67
C ARG A 107 4.74 13.18 10.61
N MET A 108 3.79 14.09 10.63
CA MET A 108 3.73 15.21 9.69
C MET A 108 3.54 16.52 10.45
N ASP A 109 4.27 17.55 10.03
CA ASP A 109 4.04 18.91 10.51
C ASP A 109 2.80 19.48 9.82
N MET A 110 1.84 19.90 10.62
CA MET A 110 0.57 20.47 10.18
C MET A 110 0.53 22.00 10.37
N GLY A 111 1.69 22.66 10.46
CA GLY A 111 1.77 24.10 10.61
C GLY A 111 1.52 24.61 12.04
N GLY A 112 1.83 23.81 13.06
CA GLY A 112 1.68 24.15 14.47
C GLY A 112 1.52 22.94 15.39
N ALA A 113 1.21 21.80 14.80
CA ALA A 113 1.15 20.52 15.52
C ALA A 113 1.82 19.41 14.70
N VAL A 114 2.51 18.50 15.37
CA VAL A 114 3.08 17.31 14.73
C VAL A 114 2.07 16.15 14.85
N MET A 115 1.36 15.88 13.77
CA MET A 115 0.37 14.82 13.71
C MET A 115 1.02 13.45 13.55
N ASN A 116 0.62 12.49 14.37
CA ASN A 116 0.81 11.06 14.11
C ASN A 116 -0.27 10.59 13.14
N THR A 117 0.10 10.23 11.93
CA THR A 117 -0.82 9.94 10.84
C THR A 117 -1.62 8.64 11.01
N LEU A 118 -1.12 7.67 11.79
CA LEU A 118 -1.88 6.46 12.11
C LEU A 118 -2.93 6.67 13.21
N ARG A 119 -2.66 7.59 14.14
CA ARG A 119 -3.57 7.91 15.26
C ARG A 119 -4.43 9.13 14.98
N TRP A 120 -4.04 9.94 14.00
CA TRP A 120 -4.64 11.22 13.65
C TRP A 120 -4.70 12.20 14.82
N GLY A 121 -3.56 12.33 15.52
CA GLY A 121 -3.43 13.16 16.73
C GLY A 121 -2.00 13.52 17.03
N ASP A 122 -1.80 14.52 17.91
CA ASP A 122 -0.48 15.01 18.34
C ASP A 122 0.07 14.28 19.58
N GLY A 123 -0.64 13.28 20.07
CA GLY A 123 -0.34 12.53 21.29
C GLY A 123 -1.08 13.03 22.52
N ARG A 124 -1.71 14.21 22.45
CA ARG A 124 -2.57 14.79 23.50
C ARG A 124 -3.98 14.98 23.01
N ASN A 125 -4.15 15.40 21.75
CA ASN A 125 -5.41 15.78 21.14
C ASN A 125 -5.71 14.92 19.92
N ASP A 126 -7.01 14.67 19.68
CA ASP A 126 -7.52 14.17 18.42
C ASP A 126 -7.62 15.34 17.43
N LEU A 127 -6.93 15.23 16.31
CA LEU A 127 -6.85 16.30 15.31
C LEU A 127 -7.87 16.15 14.17
N ARG A 128 -8.80 15.18 14.23
CA ARG A 128 -9.78 14.94 13.15
C ARG A 128 -10.75 16.09 12.89
N ARG A 129 -10.97 16.95 13.90
CA ARG A 129 -11.81 18.15 13.71
C ARG A 129 -11.07 19.27 13.02
N GLU A 130 -9.80 19.46 13.35
CA GLU A 130 -8.95 20.52 12.80
C GLU A 130 -8.43 20.15 11.41
N TYR A 131 -8.03 18.90 11.24
CA TYR A 131 -7.56 18.33 9.97
C TYR A 131 -8.45 17.13 9.60
N PRO A 132 -9.63 17.34 9.00
CA PRO A 132 -10.53 16.25 8.65
C PRO A 132 -9.86 15.28 7.68
N PRO A 133 -9.90 13.96 7.91
CA PRO A 133 -9.24 12.96 7.05
C PRO A 133 -9.56 13.12 5.56
N ARG A 134 -10.81 13.43 5.23
CA ARG A 134 -11.24 13.65 3.84
C ARG A 134 -10.59 14.83 3.13
N GLN A 135 -10.06 15.81 3.87
CA GLN A 135 -9.35 16.96 3.30
C GLN A 135 -7.87 16.67 3.14
N VAL A 136 -7.30 15.85 4.02
CA VAL A 136 -5.89 15.48 4.00
C VAL A 136 -5.67 14.24 3.12
N GLN A 137 -6.66 13.38 3.04
CA GLN A 137 -6.64 12.14 2.28
C GLN A 137 -7.94 12.06 1.46
N PRO A 138 -8.01 12.70 0.30
CA PRO A 138 -9.16 12.58 -0.58
C PRO A 138 -9.29 11.14 -1.08
N CYS A 139 -10.49 10.57 -0.90
CA CYS A 139 -10.88 9.25 -1.41
C CYS A 139 -11.78 9.44 -2.61
#